data_6d21e603aababf65d9d1a0446c56a82d
#
_entry.id   6d21e603aababf65d9d1a0446c56a82d
#
_cell.length_a   1.000
_cell.length_b   1.000
_cell.length_c   1.000
_cell.angle_alpha   90.00
_cell.angle_beta   90.00
_cell.angle_gamma   90.00
#
_symmetry.space_group_name_H-M   'P 1'
#
loop_
_entity.id
_entity.type
_entity.pdbx_description
1 polymer ?
#
loop_
_entity_poly.entity_id
_entity_poly.type
_entity_poly.pdbx_seq_one_letter_code
_entity_poly.pdbx_strand_id
1 'polypeptide(L)'
;MRRIFPLVVFLLLLALPAWALGQTRALLGACRDFLTLPDLGNSVSGNLHIVGSALVGAGLNLGSLSIEDGTIGTVRRLQSAVDDAFGDADETDLSILYLCTHGVLSSSDDGQVYLMLGNGENEAPLGAAALQNILSGIQGEKLLIVDACYSGALIGRGASAHSLLPGSRAQSPASLETPFLADPSIHVLTSASGFESSWYYDSEGLSTGAVSYFASALSSGLGLYGKPEADVNGNGEVTLEELRRYLNAAVPSSSAQLLSAQANALTLPVATNTPLARALSGFSYGDCLLESDDPTLEFSYTVTAETAVQYRGVRQVGS
;
A
#
# COMPACT_ATOMS: atom_id res chain seq x y z
N MET A 1 59.90 8.68 -27.25
CA MET A 1 59.05 9.01 -26.08
C MET A 1 57.63 9.32 -26.57
N ARG A 2 56.75 8.35 -26.60
CA ARG A 2 55.34 8.52 -27.01
C ARG A 2 54.48 8.76 -25.77
N ARG A 3 53.77 9.82 -25.77
CA ARG A 3 52.91 10.33 -24.70
C ARG A 3 51.70 9.37 -24.50
N ILE A 4 51.66 8.71 -23.38
CA ILE A 4 50.50 7.95 -22.88
C ILE A 4 49.85 8.79 -21.79
N PHE A 5 49.04 9.78 -22.18
CA PHE A 5 48.21 10.56 -21.28
C PHE A 5 47.04 11.10 -22.11
N PRO A 6 45.98 10.38 -22.27
CA PRO A 6 44.68 10.80 -21.83
C PRO A 6 43.64 9.67 -21.65
N LEU A 7 44.01 8.40 -21.33
CA LEU A 7 43.04 7.32 -21.22
C LEU A 7 42.51 7.10 -19.79
N VAL A 8 43.13 7.72 -18.79
CA VAL A 8 42.74 7.54 -17.38
C VAL A 8 41.61 8.49 -16.95
N VAL A 9 41.44 9.63 -17.65
CA VAL A 9 40.41 10.63 -17.30
C VAL A 9 39.00 10.25 -17.79
N PHE A 10 38.88 9.38 -18.78
CA PHE A 10 37.60 9.00 -19.38
C PHE A 10 36.89 7.83 -18.65
N LEU A 11 37.62 7.11 -17.82
CA LEU A 11 37.03 5.95 -17.02
C LEU A 11 36.50 6.39 -15.67
N LEU A 12 36.74 7.60 -15.22
CA LEU A 12 36.25 8.15 -13.96
C LEU A 12 34.89 8.88 -14.08
N LEU A 13 34.37 9.03 -15.29
CA LEU A 13 33.12 9.73 -15.56
C LEU A 13 31.90 8.79 -15.79
N LEU A 14 32.10 7.47 -15.72
CA LEU A 14 31.03 6.49 -15.89
C LEU A 14 30.61 5.76 -14.61
N ALA A 15 31.21 6.10 -13.48
CA ALA A 15 30.67 5.75 -12.17
C ALA A 15 29.90 6.97 -11.63
N LEU A 16 28.84 7.38 -12.33
CA LEU A 16 27.76 8.07 -11.62
C LEU A 16 27.28 7.07 -10.57
N PRO A 17 27.30 7.41 -9.26
CA PRO A 17 26.69 6.54 -8.29
C PRO A 17 25.26 6.33 -8.76
N ALA A 18 24.86 5.07 -8.90
CA ALA A 18 23.45 4.76 -8.80
C ALA A 18 23.01 5.54 -7.57
N TRP A 19 22.13 6.49 -7.73
CA TRP A 19 21.57 7.28 -6.63
C TRP A 19 21.18 6.26 -5.59
N ALA A 20 21.89 6.23 -4.48
CA ALA A 20 21.48 5.39 -3.37
C ALA A 20 20.05 5.82 -3.10
N LEU A 21 19.09 4.96 -3.48
CA LEU A 21 17.72 5.16 -3.06
C LEU A 21 17.79 5.32 -1.56
N GLY A 22 17.23 6.40 -1.05
CA GLY A 22 17.12 6.64 0.36
C GLY A 22 16.38 5.50 1.05
N GLN A 23 16.17 5.61 2.30
CA GLN A 23 15.44 4.59 3.03
C GLN A 23 13.98 4.55 2.58
N THR A 24 13.42 3.35 2.47
CA THR A 24 11.97 3.20 2.39
C THR A 24 11.40 3.12 3.80
N ARG A 25 10.37 3.91 4.06
CA ARG A 25 9.60 3.92 5.31
C ARG A 25 8.15 3.61 5.00
N ALA A 26 7.43 2.98 5.91
CA ALA A 26 6.02 2.68 5.70
C ALA A 26 5.20 2.92 6.99
N LEU A 27 4.04 3.52 6.81
CA LEU A 27 2.97 3.59 7.79
C LEU A 27 1.75 2.88 7.23
N LEU A 28 1.30 1.84 7.90
CA LEU A 28 0.11 1.09 7.54
C LEU A 28 -1.00 1.42 8.54
N GLY A 29 -2.06 2.06 8.08
CA GLY A 29 -3.20 2.47 8.87
C GLY A 29 -4.48 1.75 8.48
N ALA A 30 -5.23 1.26 9.45
CA ALA A 30 -6.55 0.71 9.27
C ALA A 30 -7.55 1.35 10.24
N CYS A 31 -8.73 1.69 9.74
CA CYS A 31 -9.87 2.10 10.55
C CYS A 31 -10.85 0.93 10.64
N ARG A 32 -11.10 0.43 11.85
CA ARG A 32 -11.86 -0.80 12.08
C ARG A 32 -13.28 -0.56 12.56
N ASP A 33 -13.38 0.30 13.56
CA ASP A 33 -14.59 0.45 14.38
C ASP A 33 -15.13 1.88 14.16
N PHE A 34 -16.41 2.00 13.87
CA PHE A 34 -17.04 3.25 13.48
C PHE A 34 -18.23 3.57 14.39
N LEU A 35 -18.65 4.84 14.42
CA LEU A 35 -19.80 5.28 15.18
C LEU A 35 -21.10 5.25 14.37
N THR A 36 -20.99 5.55 13.06
CA THR A 36 -22.17 5.71 12.18
C THR A 36 -22.15 4.74 10.99
N LEU A 37 -20.99 4.17 10.65
CA LEU A 37 -20.82 3.20 9.58
C LEU A 37 -20.68 1.79 10.16
N PRO A 38 -20.93 0.75 9.37
CA PRO A 38 -20.65 -0.63 9.76
C PRO A 38 -19.17 -0.82 10.08
N ASP A 39 -18.84 -1.59 11.11
CA ASP A 39 -17.46 -1.94 11.44
C ASP A 39 -16.85 -2.81 10.34
N LEU A 40 -15.59 -2.57 10.03
CA LEU A 40 -14.78 -3.40 9.14
C LEU A 40 -14.09 -4.55 9.90
N GLY A 41 -14.01 -4.41 11.21
CA GLY A 41 -13.53 -5.44 12.11
C GLY A 41 -12.09 -5.91 11.80
N ASN A 42 -11.85 -7.22 11.97
CA ASN A 42 -10.52 -7.80 11.80
C ASN A 42 -10.06 -7.92 10.33
N SER A 43 -10.95 -7.70 9.36
CA SER A 43 -10.59 -7.78 7.94
C SER A 43 -9.50 -6.77 7.57
N VAL A 44 -9.59 -5.56 8.10
CA VAL A 44 -8.58 -4.52 7.83
C VAL A 44 -7.27 -4.78 8.56
N SER A 45 -7.30 -5.39 9.75
CA SER A 45 -6.08 -5.84 10.45
C SER A 45 -5.33 -6.89 9.62
N GLY A 46 -6.06 -7.77 8.95
CA GLY A 46 -5.52 -8.73 8.01
C GLY A 46 -4.78 -8.06 6.85
N ASN A 47 -5.35 -7.01 6.28
CA ASN A 47 -4.69 -6.25 5.21
C ASN A 47 -3.36 -5.66 5.69
N LEU A 48 -3.32 -5.05 6.89
CA LEU A 48 -2.07 -4.51 7.45
C LEU A 48 -1.00 -5.60 7.58
N HIS A 49 -1.41 -6.79 8.04
CA HIS A 49 -0.49 -7.90 8.24
C HIS A 49 0.13 -8.38 6.93
N ILE A 50 -0.68 -8.64 5.88
CA ILE A 50 -0.12 -9.16 4.62
C ILE A 50 0.67 -8.10 3.85
N VAL A 51 0.22 -6.84 3.84
CA VAL A 51 0.96 -5.75 3.20
C VAL A 51 2.27 -5.47 3.93
N GLY A 52 2.26 -5.41 5.26
CA GLY A 52 3.47 -5.27 6.07
C GLY A 52 4.45 -6.41 5.85
N SER A 53 3.96 -7.65 5.81
CA SER A 53 4.78 -8.83 5.53
C SER A 53 5.41 -8.78 4.14
N ALA A 54 4.67 -8.32 3.13
CA ALA A 54 5.20 -8.14 1.77
C ALA A 54 6.33 -7.10 1.74
N LEU A 55 6.14 -5.95 2.38
CA LEU A 55 7.15 -4.90 2.44
C LEU A 55 8.42 -5.35 3.20
N VAL A 56 8.26 -6.03 4.32
CA VAL A 56 9.40 -6.60 5.08
C VAL A 56 10.09 -7.69 4.27
N GLY A 57 9.34 -8.56 3.60
CA GLY A 57 9.87 -9.57 2.67
C GLY A 57 10.63 -8.96 1.50
N ALA A 58 10.23 -7.77 1.09
CA ALA A 58 10.89 -6.94 0.08
C ALA A 58 12.14 -6.20 0.58
N GLY A 59 12.49 -6.35 1.85
CA GLY A 59 13.69 -5.75 2.44
C GLY A 59 13.45 -4.47 3.22
N LEU A 60 12.19 -4.06 3.45
CA LEU A 60 11.90 -2.95 4.35
C LEU A 60 12.43 -3.25 5.75
N ASN A 61 13.19 -2.34 6.32
CA ASN A 61 13.65 -2.46 7.70
C ASN A 61 12.44 -2.39 8.66
N LEU A 62 12.35 -3.31 9.61
CA LEU A 62 11.29 -3.31 10.62
C LEU A 62 11.23 -2.02 11.44
N GLY A 63 12.37 -1.38 11.70
CA GLY A 63 12.43 -0.08 12.36
C GLY A 63 11.83 1.07 11.53
N SER A 64 11.59 0.84 10.25
CA SER A 64 10.95 1.78 9.33
C SER A 64 9.50 1.42 8.99
N LEU A 65 8.90 0.45 9.69
CA LEU A 65 7.51 0.04 9.56
C LEU A 65 6.72 0.42 10.80
N SER A 66 5.74 1.30 10.63
CA SER A 66 4.75 1.67 11.66
C SER A 66 3.39 1.09 11.31
N ILE A 67 2.64 0.63 12.31
CA ILE A 67 1.31 0.04 12.14
C ILE A 67 0.32 0.71 13.10
N GLU A 68 -0.78 1.22 12.55
CA GLU A 68 -1.89 1.84 13.26
C GLU A 68 -3.17 1.04 13.01
N ASP A 69 -3.43 0.05 13.85
CA ASP A 69 -4.57 -0.86 13.71
C ASP A 69 -5.74 -0.41 14.59
N GLY A 70 -6.75 0.21 13.97
CA GLY A 70 -7.94 0.70 14.65
C GLY A 70 -7.72 1.90 15.56
N THR A 71 -6.61 2.62 15.44
CA THR A 71 -6.27 3.74 16.33
C THR A 71 -6.53 5.11 15.73
N ILE A 72 -6.73 5.17 14.40
CA ILE A 72 -6.88 6.43 13.66
C ILE A 72 -8.36 6.84 13.60
N GLY A 73 -8.84 7.60 14.59
CA GLY A 73 -10.21 8.11 14.61
C GLY A 73 -10.34 9.59 14.24
N THR A 74 -9.23 10.32 14.05
CA THR A 74 -9.23 11.75 13.74
C THR A 74 -8.11 12.13 12.80
N VAL A 75 -8.28 13.22 12.05
CA VAL A 75 -7.24 13.78 11.17
C VAL A 75 -5.98 14.13 11.95
N ARG A 76 -6.12 14.65 13.19
CA ARG A 76 -4.97 14.95 14.05
C ARG A 76 -4.18 13.69 14.43
N ARG A 77 -4.88 12.59 14.72
CA ARG A 77 -4.19 11.32 15.05
C ARG A 77 -3.44 10.78 13.84
N LEU A 78 -4.03 10.86 12.64
CA LEU A 78 -3.34 10.50 11.40
C LEU A 78 -2.10 11.38 11.16
N GLN A 79 -2.22 12.71 11.33
CA GLN A 79 -1.08 13.62 11.22
C GLN A 79 0.04 13.22 12.19
N SER A 80 -0.29 12.98 13.47
CA SER A 80 0.72 12.55 14.46
C SER A 80 1.40 11.23 14.06
N ALA A 81 0.64 10.26 13.56
CA ALA A 81 1.21 8.99 13.10
C ALA A 81 2.14 9.16 11.89
N VAL A 82 1.80 10.07 10.99
CA VAL A 82 2.63 10.44 9.83
C VAL A 82 3.90 11.15 10.29
N ASP A 83 3.79 12.12 11.22
CA ASP A 83 4.95 12.82 11.77
C ASP A 83 5.90 11.86 12.49
N ASP A 84 5.36 10.92 13.26
CA ASP A 84 6.12 9.89 13.99
C ASP A 84 6.83 8.91 13.03
N ALA A 85 6.17 8.54 11.92
CA ALA A 85 6.71 7.56 10.97
C ALA A 85 7.69 8.16 9.96
N PHE A 86 7.49 9.41 9.57
CA PHE A 86 8.19 10.04 8.45
C PHE A 86 8.92 11.34 8.80
N GLY A 87 8.90 11.77 10.06
CA GLY A 87 9.52 13.04 10.48
C GLY A 87 11.02 13.13 10.22
N ASP A 88 11.71 11.99 10.15
CA ASP A 88 13.14 11.89 9.85
C ASP A 88 13.42 11.56 8.36
N ALA A 89 12.41 11.60 7.49
CA ALA A 89 12.62 11.35 6.06
C ALA A 89 13.40 12.48 5.42
N ASP A 90 14.27 12.15 4.47
CA ASP A 90 15.03 13.11 3.68
C ASP A 90 14.61 13.11 2.18
N GLU A 91 15.25 13.96 1.38
CA GLU A 91 14.92 14.15 -0.03
C GLU A 91 15.11 12.90 -0.91
N THR A 92 15.84 11.90 -0.42
CA THR A 92 16.13 10.66 -1.15
C THR A 92 15.22 9.50 -0.72
N ASP A 93 14.46 9.66 0.36
CA ASP A 93 13.62 8.62 0.95
C ASP A 93 12.30 8.42 0.17
N LEU A 94 11.76 7.20 0.29
CA LEU A 94 10.41 6.86 -0.12
C LEU A 94 9.55 6.59 1.11
N SER A 95 8.51 7.40 1.31
CA SER A 95 7.53 7.26 2.39
C SER A 95 6.23 6.65 1.85
N ILE A 96 5.87 5.46 2.33
CA ILE A 96 4.66 4.72 1.92
C ILE A 96 3.60 4.84 3.01
N LEU A 97 2.48 5.50 2.70
CA LEU A 97 1.29 5.52 3.55
C LEU A 97 0.23 4.60 2.93
N TYR A 98 -0.07 3.49 3.58
CA TYR A 98 -1.21 2.63 3.25
C TYR A 98 -2.37 2.92 4.19
N LEU A 99 -3.55 3.23 3.65
CA LEU A 99 -4.77 3.47 4.42
C LEU A 99 -5.87 2.52 3.96
N CYS A 100 -6.41 1.75 4.89
CA CYS A 100 -7.55 0.86 4.68
C CYS A 100 -8.74 1.33 5.53
N THR A 101 -9.84 1.71 4.87
CA THR A 101 -11.01 2.26 5.55
C THR A 101 -12.25 2.32 4.62
N HIS A 102 -13.37 2.82 5.13
CA HIS A 102 -14.50 3.17 4.28
C HIS A 102 -14.23 4.38 3.39
N GLY A 103 -14.63 4.30 2.13
CA GLY A 103 -14.79 5.43 1.24
C GLY A 103 -16.28 5.77 1.10
N VAL A 104 -16.65 7.02 1.33
CA VAL A 104 -18.02 7.50 1.27
C VAL A 104 -18.11 8.66 0.28
N LEU A 105 -19.00 8.55 -0.69
CA LEU A 105 -19.25 9.64 -1.63
C LEU A 105 -19.95 10.80 -0.93
N SER A 106 -19.55 12.01 -1.29
CA SER A 106 -20.24 13.23 -0.84
C SER A 106 -21.72 13.20 -1.22
N SER A 107 -22.56 13.69 -0.33
CA SER A 107 -23.98 13.86 -0.62
C SER A 107 -24.27 15.06 -1.56
N SER A 108 -23.30 15.97 -1.72
CA SER A 108 -23.32 16.98 -2.77
C SER A 108 -22.87 16.30 -4.07
N ASP A 109 -23.59 16.52 -5.15
CA ASP A 109 -23.41 15.88 -6.48
C ASP A 109 -22.07 16.29 -7.16
N ASP A 110 -21.02 16.52 -6.33
CA ASP A 110 -19.68 17.00 -6.71
C ASP A 110 -18.68 15.88 -7.02
N GLY A 111 -19.09 14.62 -6.83
CA GLY A 111 -18.25 13.45 -7.09
C GLY A 111 -17.05 13.30 -6.14
N GLN A 112 -17.01 14.03 -5.03
CA GLN A 112 -15.97 13.89 -4.04
C GLN A 112 -16.17 12.63 -3.18
N VAL A 113 -15.07 12.05 -2.75
CA VAL A 113 -15.05 10.96 -1.77
C VAL A 113 -14.35 11.43 -0.49
N TYR A 114 -14.85 10.95 0.62
CA TYR A 114 -14.21 11.06 1.92
C TYR A 114 -13.81 9.68 2.41
N LEU A 115 -12.56 9.53 2.85
CA LEU A 115 -12.14 8.40 3.64
C LEU A 115 -12.62 8.61 5.07
N MET A 116 -13.24 7.61 5.67
CA MET A 116 -13.78 7.72 7.02
C MET A 116 -12.77 7.21 8.02
N LEU A 117 -12.21 8.11 8.82
CA LEU A 117 -11.38 7.72 9.96
C LEU A 117 -12.30 7.26 11.09
N GLY A 118 -11.95 6.15 11.76
CA GLY A 118 -12.77 5.60 12.84
C GLY A 118 -11.96 4.69 13.76
N ASN A 119 -12.22 4.82 15.09
CA ASN A 119 -11.57 4.00 16.13
C ASN A 119 -12.55 3.57 17.24
N GLY A 120 -13.85 3.56 16.96
CA GLY A 120 -14.90 3.23 17.91
C GLY A 120 -15.30 4.35 18.90
N GLU A 121 -14.42 5.31 19.13
CA GLU A 121 -14.67 6.48 19.99
C GLU A 121 -14.82 7.78 19.18
N ASN A 122 -14.13 7.86 18.06
CA ASN A 122 -14.13 9.01 17.16
C ASN A 122 -14.36 8.56 15.72
N GLU A 123 -15.01 9.41 14.95
CA GLU A 123 -15.21 9.24 13.52
C GLU A 123 -15.09 10.59 12.81
N ALA A 124 -14.32 10.65 11.73
CA ALA A 124 -14.09 11.90 11.01
C ALA A 124 -13.89 11.67 9.51
N PRO A 125 -14.47 12.52 8.63
CA PRO A 125 -14.20 12.48 7.20
C PRO A 125 -12.81 13.05 6.89
N LEU A 126 -12.10 12.41 5.97
CA LEU A 126 -10.79 12.81 5.47
C LEU A 126 -10.85 12.97 3.95
N GLY A 127 -10.86 14.21 3.47
CA GLY A 127 -10.87 14.51 2.03
C GLY A 127 -9.46 14.64 1.43
N ALA A 128 -9.39 14.67 0.10
CA ALA A 128 -8.16 14.74 -0.67
C ALA A 128 -7.25 15.93 -0.28
N ALA A 129 -7.83 17.13 -0.03
CA ALA A 129 -7.07 18.31 0.37
C ALA A 129 -6.38 18.14 1.74
N ALA A 130 -7.05 17.51 2.70
CA ALA A 130 -6.46 17.25 4.01
C ALA A 130 -5.33 16.22 3.91
N LEU A 131 -5.52 15.16 3.12
CA LEU A 131 -4.48 14.17 2.82
C LEU A 131 -3.26 14.81 2.14
N GLN A 132 -3.49 15.62 1.12
CA GLN A 132 -2.42 16.33 0.42
C GLN A 132 -1.62 17.22 1.38
N ASN A 133 -2.30 17.97 2.26
CA ASN A 133 -1.63 18.81 3.26
C ASN A 133 -0.77 17.98 4.23
N ILE A 134 -1.26 16.83 4.68
CA ILE A 134 -0.50 15.91 5.54
C ILE A 134 0.76 15.42 4.81
N LEU A 135 0.63 14.96 3.56
CA LEU A 135 1.73 14.40 2.79
C LEU A 135 2.75 15.44 2.35
N SER A 136 2.34 16.66 2.06
CA SER A 136 3.26 17.75 1.66
C SER A 136 4.26 18.15 2.74
N GLY A 137 4.03 17.78 3.99
CA GLY A 137 4.97 17.97 5.10
C GLY A 137 6.15 16.99 5.10
N ILE A 138 6.06 15.91 4.31
CA ILE A 138 7.09 14.85 4.27
C ILE A 138 8.11 15.19 3.17
N GLN A 139 9.39 14.96 3.43
CA GLN A 139 10.45 15.08 2.41
C GLN A 139 10.53 13.83 1.53
N GLY A 140 11.18 13.94 0.37
CA GLY A 140 11.38 12.86 -0.58
C GLY A 140 10.12 12.47 -1.35
N GLU A 141 10.07 11.24 -1.87
CA GLU A 141 8.94 10.70 -2.61
C GLU A 141 7.89 10.12 -1.64
N LYS A 142 6.62 10.36 -1.92
CA LYS A 142 5.50 9.90 -1.10
C LYS A 142 4.56 9.05 -1.92
N LEU A 143 4.30 7.81 -1.46
CA LEU A 143 3.30 6.94 -2.05
C LEU A 143 2.13 6.75 -1.09
N LEU A 144 0.99 7.32 -1.44
CA LEU A 144 -0.28 7.03 -0.78
C LEU A 144 -0.96 5.84 -1.46
N ILE A 145 -1.22 4.78 -0.72
CA ILE A 145 -1.99 3.63 -1.17
C ILE A 145 -3.32 3.63 -0.40
N VAL A 146 -4.44 3.67 -1.11
CA VAL A 146 -5.77 3.74 -0.51
C VAL A 146 -6.57 2.50 -0.86
N ASP A 147 -6.91 1.72 0.15
CA ASP A 147 -7.81 0.57 0.03
C ASP A 147 -9.18 0.92 0.61
N ALA A 148 -10.04 1.46 -0.24
CA ALA A 148 -11.38 1.93 0.11
C ALA A 148 -12.29 1.99 -1.11
N CYS A 149 -13.59 1.87 -0.89
CA CYS A 149 -14.60 2.12 -1.92
C CYS A 149 -14.45 3.54 -2.49
N TYR A 150 -14.69 3.69 -3.79
CA TYR A 150 -14.68 4.98 -4.50
C TYR A 150 -13.36 5.76 -4.44
N SER A 151 -12.28 5.13 -4.02
CA SER A 151 -11.00 5.78 -3.72
C SER A 151 -10.39 6.52 -4.93
N GLY A 152 -10.67 6.09 -6.16
CA GLY A 152 -10.25 6.79 -7.37
C GLY A 152 -10.78 8.21 -7.52
N ALA A 153 -11.89 8.54 -6.84
CA ALA A 153 -12.42 9.91 -6.83
C ALA A 153 -11.48 10.90 -6.11
N LEU A 154 -10.63 10.43 -5.18
CA LEU A 154 -9.59 11.26 -4.55
C LEU A 154 -8.63 11.88 -5.59
N ILE A 155 -8.39 11.18 -6.67
CA ILE A 155 -7.47 11.59 -7.75
C ILE A 155 -8.19 11.99 -9.04
N GLY A 156 -9.47 12.35 -8.94
CA GLY A 156 -10.27 12.78 -10.08
C GLY A 156 -10.58 11.67 -11.09
N ARG A 157 -10.43 10.39 -10.72
CA ARG A 157 -10.69 9.21 -11.56
C ARG A 157 -12.08 8.64 -11.31
N GLY A 158 -13.11 9.50 -11.22
CA GLY A 158 -14.51 9.15 -11.11
C GLY A 158 -15.27 9.63 -12.34
N ALA A 159 -16.17 8.81 -12.89
CA ALA A 159 -17.24 9.32 -13.73
C ALA A 159 -18.30 9.91 -12.82
N SER A 160 -18.78 11.12 -13.10
CA SER A 160 -20.00 11.59 -12.45
C SER A 160 -21.13 10.60 -12.75
N ALA A 161 -21.98 10.31 -11.76
CA ALA A 161 -23.12 9.40 -11.93
C ALA A 161 -24.01 9.76 -13.15
N HIS A 162 -24.00 11.01 -13.59
CA HIS A 162 -24.68 11.49 -14.79
C HIS A 162 -24.11 10.94 -16.11
N SER A 163 -22.86 10.46 -16.17
CA SER A 163 -22.29 9.94 -17.41
C SER A 163 -22.76 8.50 -17.73
N LEU A 164 -23.42 7.84 -16.78
CA LEU A 164 -23.91 6.47 -16.93
C LEU A 164 -25.36 6.38 -17.46
N LEU A 165 -26.05 7.50 -17.63
CA LEU A 165 -27.40 7.49 -18.17
C LEU A 165 -27.37 7.35 -19.72
N PRO A 166 -28.12 6.38 -20.29
CA PRO A 166 -28.23 6.25 -21.74
C PRO A 166 -28.78 7.54 -22.36
N GLY A 167 -27.99 8.19 -23.21
CA GLY A 167 -28.40 9.44 -23.91
C GLY A 167 -27.74 10.70 -23.37
N SER A 168 -27.03 10.68 -22.26
CA SER A 168 -26.16 11.79 -21.88
C SER A 168 -24.98 11.84 -22.86
N ARG A 169 -24.83 12.96 -23.58
CA ARG A 169 -23.57 13.24 -24.27
C ARG A 169 -22.49 13.19 -23.22
N ALA A 170 -21.59 12.24 -23.34
CA ALA A 170 -20.37 12.18 -22.57
C ALA A 170 -19.62 13.51 -22.79
N GLN A 171 -19.87 14.49 -21.94
CA GLN A 171 -18.88 15.51 -21.71
C GLN A 171 -17.69 14.75 -21.15
N SER A 172 -16.54 14.87 -21.80
CA SER A 172 -15.27 14.44 -21.19
C SER A 172 -15.33 14.89 -19.74
N PRO A 173 -15.14 13.98 -18.76
CA PRO A 173 -15.15 14.39 -17.37
C PRO A 173 -14.20 15.57 -17.30
N ALA A 174 -14.69 16.72 -16.92
CA ALA A 174 -13.82 17.80 -16.49
C ALA A 174 -12.93 17.10 -15.48
N SER A 175 -11.61 17.04 -15.79
CA SER A 175 -10.65 16.48 -14.86
C SER A 175 -10.87 17.22 -13.55
N LEU A 176 -11.49 16.55 -12.58
CA LEU A 176 -11.64 17.13 -11.25
C LEU A 176 -10.21 17.43 -10.82
N GLU A 177 -9.92 18.72 -10.64
CA GLU A 177 -8.61 19.13 -10.19
C GLU A 177 -8.38 18.50 -8.83
N THR A 178 -7.51 17.52 -8.79
CA THR A 178 -7.13 16.92 -7.52
C THR A 178 -5.99 17.71 -6.90
N PRO A 179 -6.04 17.97 -5.59
CA PRO A 179 -5.00 18.74 -4.91
C PRO A 179 -3.62 18.05 -4.99
N PHE A 180 -3.56 16.74 -5.20
CA PHE A 180 -2.29 15.99 -5.33
C PHE A 180 -1.46 16.40 -6.54
N LEU A 181 -2.04 17.03 -7.56
CA LEU A 181 -1.29 17.54 -8.72
C LEU A 181 -0.38 18.72 -8.36
N ALA A 182 -0.59 19.37 -7.21
CA ALA A 182 0.23 20.49 -6.77
C ALA A 182 1.64 20.07 -6.31
N ASP A 183 1.82 18.81 -5.93
CA ASP A 183 3.11 18.25 -5.50
C ASP A 183 3.43 16.99 -6.33
N PRO A 184 4.36 17.06 -7.31
CA PRO A 184 4.68 15.93 -8.18
C PRO A 184 5.40 14.78 -7.46
N SER A 185 5.89 14.99 -6.25
CA SER A 185 6.49 13.94 -5.40
C SER A 185 5.44 13.12 -4.64
N ILE A 186 4.16 13.46 -4.74
CA ILE A 186 3.06 12.66 -4.20
C ILE A 186 2.50 11.75 -5.29
N HIS A 187 2.58 10.46 -5.05
CA HIS A 187 2.00 9.41 -5.89
C HIS A 187 0.82 8.80 -5.17
N VAL A 188 -0.27 8.53 -5.86
CA VAL A 188 -1.48 7.96 -5.26
C VAL A 188 -1.92 6.73 -6.05
N LEU A 189 -1.97 5.59 -5.37
CA LEU A 189 -2.52 4.33 -5.88
C LEU A 189 -3.80 4.01 -5.11
N THR A 190 -4.89 3.74 -5.82
CA THR A 190 -6.19 3.44 -5.20
C THR A 190 -6.69 2.07 -5.61
N SER A 191 -7.45 1.40 -4.72
CA SER A 191 -7.96 0.05 -4.93
C SER A 191 -9.16 -0.01 -5.89
N ALA A 192 -9.85 1.11 -6.09
CA ALA A 192 -11.07 1.18 -6.88
C ALA A 192 -11.12 2.48 -7.67
N SER A 193 -11.92 2.53 -8.74
CA SER A 193 -12.27 3.78 -9.40
C SER A 193 -13.25 4.60 -8.54
N GLY A 194 -13.56 5.83 -8.96
CA GLY A 194 -14.43 6.72 -8.21
C GLY A 194 -15.91 6.32 -8.17
N PHE A 195 -16.30 5.21 -8.79
CA PHE A 195 -17.67 4.69 -8.81
C PHE A 195 -17.75 3.19 -8.47
N GLU A 196 -16.62 2.59 -8.06
CA GLU A 196 -16.54 1.17 -7.72
C GLU A 196 -16.32 0.96 -6.22
N SER A 197 -16.79 -0.17 -5.72
CA SER A 197 -16.48 -0.64 -4.38
C SER A 197 -15.16 -1.41 -4.37
N SER A 198 -14.41 -1.34 -3.27
CA SER A 198 -13.36 -2.29 -2.93
C SER A 198 -13.97 -3.47 -2.17
N TRP A 199 -13.52 -4.67 -2.47
CA TRP A 199 -14.15 -5.90 -1.99
C TRP A 199 -13.20 -6.72 -1.12
N TYR A 200 -13.77 -7.45 -0.19
CA TYR A 200 -13.09 -8.43 0.66
C TYR A 200 -13.44 -9.84 0.24
N TYR A 201 -12.52 -10.78 0.49
CA TYR A 201 -12.86 -12.18 0.42
C TYR A 201 -13.94 -12.48 1.48
N ASP A 202 -15.03 -13.06 1.04
CA ASP A 202 -16.07 -13.51 1.96
C ASP A 202 -15.58 -14.80 2.62
N SER A 203 -15.27 -14.72 3.91
CA SER A 203 -14.85 -15.86 4.71
C SER A 203 -16.00 -16.27 5.63
N GLU A 204 -17.08 -16.76 5.07
CA GLU A 204 -18.12 -17.40 5.89
C GLU A 204 -17.48 -18.49 6.78
N GLY A 205 -17.28 -18.17 8.05
CA GLY A 205 -16.80 -19.09 9.07
C GLY A 205 -15.34 -18.98 9.49
N LEU A 206 -14.54 -18.06 8.94
CA LEU A 206 -13.18 -17.82 9.42
C LEU A 206 -13.18 -16.73 10.48
N SER A 207 -12.86 -17.09 11.72
CA SER A 207 -12.74 -16.17 12.87
C SER A 207 -11.56 -15.19 12.77
N THR A 208 -10.75 -15.26 11.71
CA THR A 208 -9.47 -14.57 11.54
C THR A 208 -9.50 -13.46 10.50
N GLY A 209 -10.67 -13.00 10.09
CA GLY A 209 -10.78 -11.84 9.20
C GLY A 209 -10.40 -12.12 7.73
N ALA A 210 -11.32 -11.78 6.83
CA ALA A 210 -11.05 -11.76 5.41
C ALA A 210 -10.04 -10.63 5.10
N VAL A 211 -9.28 -10.77 4.02
CA VAL A 211 -8.47 -9.68 3.46
C VAL A 211 -9.16 -9.09 2.23
N SER A 212 -8.85 -7.86 1.87
CA SER A 212 -9.34 -7.30 0.63
C SER A 212 -8.67 -7.98 -0.58
N TYR A 213 -9.39 -8.06 -1.70
CA TYR A 213 -8.79 -8.51 -2.96
C TYR A 213 -7.59 -7.64 -3.35
N PHE A 214 -7.70 -6.34 -3.09
CA PHE A 214 -6.62 -5.39 -3.38
C PHE A 214 -5.38 -5.65 -2.53
N ALA A 215 -5.51 -5.76 -1.20
CA ALA A 215 -4.36 -6.02 -0.32
C ALA A 215 -3.69 -7.37 -0.62
N SER A 216 -4.49 -8.40 -0.94
CA SER A 216 -3.98 -9.71 -1.37
C SER A 216 -3.18 -9.59 -2.67
N ALA A 217 -3.72 -8.94 -3.69
CA ALA A 217 -3.04 -8.74 -4.96
C ALA A 217 -1.81 -7.81 -4.82
N LEU A 218 -1.90 -6.73 -4.03
CA LEU A 218 -0.77 -5.85 -3.74
C LEU A 218 0.39 -6.63 -3.14
N SER A 219 0.11 -7.45 -2.15
CA SER A 219 1.12 -8.26 -1.46
C SER A 219 1.74 -9.31 -2.38
N SER A 220 0.95 -9.99 -3.21
CA SER A 220 1.45 -10.93 -4.23
C SER A 220 2.28 -10.22 -5.30
N GLY A 221 1.83 -9.04 -5.73
CA GLY A 221 2.56 -8.21 -6.69
C GLY A 221 3.93 -7.80 -6.21
N LEU A 222 4.10 -7.55 -4.90
CA LEU A 222 5.37 -7.23 -4.26
C LEU A 222 6.20 -8.46 -3.88
N GLY A 223 5.68 -9.66 -4.06
CA GLY A 223 6.42 -10.91 -3.87
C GLY A 223 6.25 -11.57 -2.50
N LEU A 224 5.13 -11.33 -1.79
CA LEU A 224 4.85 -11.99 -0.51
C LEU A 224 5.03 -13.52 -0.58
N TYR A 225 4.63 -14.14 -1.69
CA TYR A 225 4.70 -15.58 -1.90
C TYR A 225 5.92 -16.03 -2.71
N GLY A 226 6.98 -15.23 -2.77
CA GLY A 226 8.26 -15.57 -3.38
C GLY A 226 8.64 -14.67 -4.55
N LYS A 227 8.06 -14.86 -5.74
CA LYS A 227 8.34 -13.99 -6.88
C LYS A 227 7.37 -12.80 -6.88
N PRO A 228 7.85 -11.55 -7.09
CA PRO A 228 6.97 -10.41 -7.30
C PRO A 228 6.19 -10.58 -8.62
N GLU A 229 4.89 -10.83 -8.51
CA GLU A 229 4.06 -11.12 -9.68
C GLU A 229 3.84 -9.89 -10.56
N ALA A 230 4.01 -8.69 -9.99
CA ALA A 230 3.94 -7.44 -10.75
C ALA A 230 5.22 -7.15 -11.57
N ASP A 231 6.34 -7.84 -11.32
CA ASP A 231 7.55 -7.77 -12.16
C ASP A 231 7.34 -8.55 -13.47
N VAL A 232 6.62 -7.92 -14.40
CA VAL A 232 6.22 -8.57 -15.66
C VAL A 232 7.39 -8.74 -16.61
N ASN A 233 8.35 -7.82 -16.58
CA ASN A 233 9.51 -7.81 -17.46
C ASN A 233 10.68 -8.65 -16.92
N GLY A 234 10.62 -9.08 -15.65
CA GLY A 234 11.60 -9.96 -15.01
C GLY A 234 12.93 -9.26 -14.67
N ASN A 235 12.92 -7.92 -14.52
CA ASN A 235 14.13 -7.15 -14.23
C ASN A 235 14.47 -7.07 -12.73
N GLY A 236 13.61 -7.60 -11.85
CA GLY A 236 13.79 -7.59 -10.40
C GLY A 236 13.30 -6.31 -9.71
N GLU A 237 12.63 -5.43 -10.43
CA GLU A 237 12.03 -4.21 -9.93
C GLU A 237 10.54 -4.17 -10.30
N VAL A 238 9.75 -3.46 -9.52
CA VAL A 238 8.32 -3.23 -9.82
C VAL A 238 8.07 -1.73 -9.82
N THR A 239 7.79 -1.19 -10.99
CA THR A 239 7.35 0.20 -11.13
C THR A 239 5.89 0.36 -10.69
N LEU A 240 5.47 1.57 -10.35
CA LEU A 240 4.07 1.85 -10.00
C LEU A 240 3.10 1.48 -11.14
N GLU A 241 3.51 1.66 -12.39
CA GLU A 241 2.68 1.31 -13.55
C GLU A 241 2.59 -0.21 -13.76
N GLU A 242 3.66 -0.97 -13.55
CA GLU A 242 3.61 -2.44 -13.56
C GLU A 242 2.69 -2.96 -12.45
N LEU A 243 2.83 -2.42 -11.24
CA LEU A 243 1.95 -2.76 -10.12
C LEU A 243 0.49 -2.47 -10.45
N ARG A 244 0.16 -1.28 -10.95
CA ARG A 244 -1.20 -0.91 -11.34
C ARG A 244 -1.78 -1.87 -12.40
N ARG A 245 -0.99 -2.22 -13.42
CA ARG A 245 -1.43 -3.17 -14.46
C ARG A 245 -1.68 -4.55 -13.89
N TYR A 246 -0.78 -5.02 -13.04
CA TYR A 246 -0.94 -6.30 -12.37
C TYR A 246 -2.21 -6.31 -11.50
N LEU A 247 -2.41 -5.29 -10.66
CA LEU A 247 -3.60 -5.16 -9.82
C LEU A 247 -4.89 -5.22 -10.63
N ASN A 248 -4.96 -4.52 -11.77
CA ASN A 248 -6.14 -4.54 -12.65
C ASN A 248 -6.36 -5.89 -13.33
N ALA A 249 -5.32 -6.70 -13.49
CA ALA A 249 -5.46 -8.06 -14.00
C ALA A 249 -5.86 -9.05 -12.89
N ALA A 250 -5.33 -8.87 -11.68
CA ALA A 250 -5.52 -9.76 -10.54
C ALA A 250 -6.86 -9.51 -9.81
N VAL A 251 -7.39 -8.28 -9.84
CA VAL A 251 -8.61 -7.87 -9.14
C VAL A 251 -9.69 -7.43 -10.15
N PRO A 252 -10.45 -8.39 -10.72
CA PRO A 252 -11.43 -8.06 -11.76
C PRO A 252 -12.68 -7.34 -11.23
N SER A 253 -12.88 -7.30 -9.92
CA SER A 253 -14.07 -6.71 -9.26
C SER A 253 -13.95 -5.21 -9.03
N SER A 254 -12.75 -4.63 -9.18
CA SER A 254 -12.50 -3.19 -9.07
C SER A 254 -11.28 -2.79 -9.88
N SER A 255 -11.19 -1.51 -10.21
CA SER A 255 -10.14 -0.97 -11.10
C SER A 255 -9.18 -0.09 -10.32
N ALA A 256 -7.99 -0.57 -10.03
CA ALA A 256 -6.94 0.22 -9.41
C ALA A 256 -6.57 1.43 -10.27
N GLN A 257 -6.50 2.61 -9.66
CA GLN A 257 -6.15 3.85 -10.33
C GLN A 257 -4.83 4.39 -9.82
N LEU A 258 -4.08 5.08 -10.67
CA LEU A 258 -2.78 5.65 -10.33
C LEU A 258 -2.71 7.11 -10.76
N LEU A 259 -2.27 7.97 -9.86
CA LEU A 259 -1.79 9.31 -10.13
C LEU A 259 -0.30 9.36 -9.77
N SER A 260 0.56 9.56 -10.75
CA SER A 260 2.00 9.66 -10.55
C SER A 260 2.65 10.38 -11.73
N ALA A 261 3.53 11.32 -11.46
CA ALA A 261 4.40 11.91 -12.47
C ALA A 261 5.53 10.95 -12.88
N GLN A 262 5.82 9.93 -12.07
CA GLN A 262 6.93 9.00 -12.22
C GLN A 262 6.48 7.52 -12.29
N ALA A 263 5.29 7.26 -12.86
CA ALA A 263 4.67 5.92 -12.86
C ALA A 263 5.58 4.79 -13.39
N ASN A 264 6.45 5.10 -14.35
CA ASN A 264 7.40 4.15 -14.94
C ASN A 264 8.83 4.28 -14.41
N ALA A 265 9.10 5.20 -13.49
CA ALA A 265 10.44 5.46 -12.96
C ALA A 265 10.54 5.14 -11.46
N LEU A 266 9.50 5.45 -10.68
CA LEU A 266 9.48 5.10 -9.27
C LEU A 266 9.25 3.60 -9.12
N THR A 267 10.22 2.92 -8.51
CA THR A 267 10.17 1.49 -8.20
C THR A 267 9.87 1.27 -6.72
N LEU A 268 9.14 0.20 -6.46
CA LEU A 268 8.83 -0.26 -5.11
C LEU A 268 9.81 -1.34 -4.69
N PRO A 269 10.08 -1.46 -3.38
CA PRO A 269 10.80 -2.60 -2.86
C PRO A 269 10.01 -3.88 -3.15
N VAL A 270 10.68 -4.90 -3.66
CA VAL A 270 10.08 -6.20 -3.96
C VAL A 270 10.88 -7.33 -3.35
N ALA A 271 10.20 -8.41 -2.99
CA ALA A 271 10.86 -9.58 -2.43
C ALA A 271 11.74 -10.24 -3.50
N THR A 272 13.04 -10.26 -3.24
CA THR A 272 14.04 -10.93 -4.08
C THR A 272 14.43 -12.23 -3.43
N ASN A 273 13.65 -13.30 -3.57
CA ASN A 273 14.04 -14.66 -3.18
C ASN A 273 14.74 -14.77 -1.80
N THR A 274 14.42 -13.85 -0.88
CA THR A 274 15.00 -13.81 0.45
C THR A 274 14.54 -15.00 1.29
N PRO A 275 15.27 -15.42 2.32
CA PRO A 275 14.81 -16.45 3.24
C PRO A 275 13.43 -16.14 3.84
N LEU A 276 13.12 -14.85 4.07
CA LEU A 276 11.83 -14.39 4.56
C LEU A 276 10.72 -14.61 3.52
N ALA A 277 10.93 -14.21 2.27
CA ALA A 277 9.97 -14.46 1.19
C ALA A 277 9.70 -15.96 1.01
N ARG A 278 10.74 -16.80 1.11
CA ARG A 278 10.60 -18.26 1.09
C ARG A 278 9.85 -18.81 2.30
N ALA A 279 10.10 -18.25 3.47
CA ALA A 279 9.42 -18.67 4.69
C ALA A 279 7.94 -18.30 4.65
N LEU A 280 7.58 -17.16 4.05
CA LEU A 280 6.20 -16.70 3.90
C LEU A 280 5.48 -17.28 2.68
N SER A 281 6.20 -17.82 1.69
CA SER A 281 5.63 -18.36 0.45
C SER A 281 4.74 -19.60 0.64
N GLY A 282 4.67 -20.16 1.83
CA GLY A 282 3.79 -21.27 2.19
C GLY A 282 2.56 -20.85 3.00
N PHE A 283 2.40 -19.55 3.27
CA PHE A 283 1.30 -19.05 4.10
C PHE A 283 0.32 -18.29 3.24
N SER A 284 -0.91 -18.80 3.12
CA SER A 284 -2.04 -17.97 2.75
C SER A 284 -2.59 -17.30 4.00
N TYR A 285 -2.86 -16.00 3.94
CA TYR A 285 -3.53 -15.30 5.02
C TYR A 285 -4.96 -15.88 5.18
N GLY A 286 -5.30 -16.29 6.37
CA GLY A 286 -6.56 -16.99 6.66
C GLY A 286 -6.41 -18.50 6.84
N ASP A 287 -5.41 -19.11 6.18
CA ASP A 287 -5.11 -20.54 6.28
C ASP A 287 -3.74 -20.78 6.91
N CYS A 288 -3.35 -19.98 7.90
CA CYS A 288 -2.15 -20.27 8.69
C CYS A 288 -2.41 -21.47 9.61
N LEU A 289 -2.80 -22.57 9.01
CA LEU A 289 -2.74 -23.90 9.59
C LEU A 289 -1.31 -24.41 9.38
N LEU A 290 -0.42 -24.05 10.32
CA LEU A 290 0.77 -24.83 10.51
C LEU A 290 0.34 -26.16 11.11
N GLU A 291 0.03 -27.12 10.28
CA GLU A 291 -0.15 -28.48 10.71
C GLU A 291 1.20 -29.06 11.08
N SER A 292 1.36 -29.41 12.33
CA SER A 292 2.46 -30.23 12.80
C SER A 292 1.88 -31.53 13.33
N ASP A 293 2.53 -32.64 13.05
CA ASP A 293 2.22 -33.94 13.67
C ASP A 293 2.50 -33.95 15.17
N ASP A 294 3.16 -32.93 15.69
CA ASP A 294 3.40 -32.73 17.12
C ASP A 294 2.38 -31.73 17.71
N PRO A 295 1.40 -32.22 18.49
CA PRO A 295 0.34 -31.38 19.06
C PRO A 295 0.83 -30.42 20.16
N THR A 296 2.10 -30.52 20.57
CA THR A 296 2.70 -29.67 21.60
C THR A 296 3.53 -28.53 21.01
N LEU A 297 3.63 -28.46 19.70
CA LEU A 297 4.46 -27.48 19.03
C LEU A 297 3.73 -26.13 18.94
N GLU A 298 4.21 -25.12 19.64
CA GLU A 298 3.82 -23.72 19.49
C GLU A 298 4.75 -22.98 18.55
N PHE A 299 4.26 -22.22 17.59
CA PHE A 299 5.08 -21.41 16.71
C PHE A 299 4.91 -19.92 17.04
N SER A 300 5.98 -19.27 17.42
CA SER A 300 6.08 -17.82 17.33
C SER A 300 7.08 -17.49 16.24
N TYR A 301 6.83 -16.49 15.44
CA TYR A 301 7.84 -15.96 14.54
C TYR A 301 8.24 -14.58 15.03
N THR A 302 9.53 -14.32 15.02
CA THR A 302 10.07 -12.99 15.25
C THR A 302 10.80 -12.58 13.97
N VAL A 303 10.34 -11.51 13.35
CA VAL A 303 11.06 -10.89 12.24
C VAL A 303 12.13 -10.01 12.85
N THR A 304 13.40 -10.36 12.64
CA THR A 304 14.52 -9.54 13.08
C THR A 304 15.03 -8.66 11.96
N ALA A 305 15.63 -7.51 12.29
CA ALA A 305 16.17 -6.55 11.35
C ALA A 305 17.28 -7.12 10.41
N GLU A 306 17.72 -8.34 10.63
CA GLU A 306 18.74 -9.02 9.85
C GLU A 306 18.18 -10.01 8.81
N THR A 307 16.94 -9.82 8.36
CA THR A 307 16.30 -10.66 7.33
C THR A 307 16.18 -12.15 7.66
N ALA A 308 16.33 -12.55 8.91
CA ALA A 308 16.08 -13.91 9.36
C ALA A 308 14.74 -14.02 10.07
N VAL A 309 13.82 -14.78 9.51
CA VAL A 309 12.66 -15.27 10.26
C VAL A 309 13.19 -16.37 11.18
N GLN A 310 13.23 -16.12 12.46
CA GLN A 310 13.45 -17.17 13.43
C GLN A 310 12.09 -17.71 13.85
N TYR A 311 11.81 -18.93 13.43
CA TYR A 311 10.70 -19.68 13.99
C TYR A 311 11.06 -20.08 15.41
N ARG A 312 10.40 -19.51 16.38
CA ARG A 312 10.29 -20.09 17.71
C ARG A 312 8.84 -20.32 17.96
N GLY A 313 8.49 -21.60 18.02
CA GLY A 313 7.32 -21.68 18.55
C GLY A 313 6.49 -22.79 18.52
N VAL A 314 5.49 -22.84 19.08
CA VAL A 314 4.65 -23.87 19.50
C VAL A 314 3.30 -23.60 18.94
N ARG A 315 2.65 -24.56 18.50
CA ARG A 315 1.30 -24.49 18.12
C ARG A 315 0.37 -25.10 19.12
N GLN A 316 -0.76 -24.49 19.42
CA GLN A 316 -1.92 -25.21 19.94
C GLN A 316 -2.73 -25.79 18.80
N VAL A 317 -2.87 -27.10 18.78
CA VAL A 317 -3.94 -27.74 18.05
C VAL A 317 -5.20 -27.55 18.88
N GLY A 318 -6.12 -26.71 18.39
CA GLY A 318 -7.46 -26.68 18.93
C GLY A 318 -8.10 -28.07 18.79
N SER A 319 -8.61 -28.56 19.87
CA SER A 319 -9.44 -29.76 19.93
C SER A 319 -10.73 -29.58 19.15
#